data_a58c78110c325fd6f562237b328d6532
#
_entry.id   a58c78110c325fd6f562237b328d6532
#
_cell.length_a   1.000
_cell.length_b   1.000
_cell.length_c   1.000
_cell.angle_alpha   90.00
_cell.angle_beta   90.00
_cell.angle_gamma   90.00
#
_symmetry.space_group_name_H-M   'P 1'
#
loop_
_entity.id
_entity.type
_entity.pdbx_description
1 polymer ?
#
loop_
_entity_poly.entity_id
_entity_poly.type
_entity_poly.pdbx_seq_one_letter_code
_entity_poly.pdbx_strand_id
1 'polypeptide(L)'
;MARSNDEVAELFQEYADLISITGGEAYKARVYEKAARAIGGYHTDVSTLDPKGLREIPGVGKSIAEKVTEYFTTGSVAAVEALRAKIPAGVRRLTAIPTLGPKKALALYETLGVSSVEELVDAIRAEKLRDLKGFGPRTEENILHGVELLRSSGDRVLLDVAMDLADDIVGELSGVTGCRRCTYAGSLRRMRETIGDIDVLVAAEKPGPLMEAFTRLPYVSEVVAHGQAKTSVRTVKGLSVDLRVVPPDSWGAALQYFTGAKAHNIRTRELAVHQGLKLSEYGLFDAESGEKIASETEEEVYARLGLPWIPPALREDRGEIEAGLRDELPDLVTESDLRGDLHTHTDLTDGLAPLEEMARAAVERGYAYYAVTDHGPDLYMQQMTRERMLAQREQVRELDGTYRKQGRRRGLRLLHGVELNIGPQGGVDWPEEFLSGFDLCVASVHSHFNQSRDEQTRRIVRACENPYVNIIGHPTTRILGKRPGIDADLDAVFAACARTGTALEINAHPDRLDLRDEDILRARRHGVKFAVDSDAHSVLHLANMRYGVGTAQRGWLTAEDVINTWPETRLRRFLHKAGRRTA
;
A
#
# COMPACT_ATOMS: atom_id res chain seq x y z
N MET A 1 7.76 2.46 17.78
CA MET A 1 6.64 1.91 18.60
C MET A 1 5.51 1.57 17.65
N ALA A 2 4.92 0.36 17.79
CA ALA A 2 3.64 0.13 17.15
C ALA A 2 2.72 1.25 17.63
N ARG A 3 2.03 1.92 16.72
CA ARG A 3 1.07 2.96 17.11
C ARG A 3 0.01 2.27 17.96
N SER A 4 -0.24 2.75 19.16
CA SER A 4 -1.34 2.26 20.02
C SER A 4 -2.68 2.27 19.29
N ASN A 5 -2.84 3.13 18.28
CA ASN A 5 -3.99 3.17 17.39
C ASN A 5 -4.12 1.88 16.55
N ASP A 6 -3.00 1.37 15.99
CA ASP A 6 -3.02 0.16 15.16
C ASP A 6 -3.36 -1.08 15.98
N GLU A 7 -2.81 -1.19 17.19
CA GLU A 7 -3.12 -2.32 18.10
C GLU A 7 -4.61 -2.37 18.45
N VAL A 8 -5.22 -1.22 18.73
CA VAL A 8 -6.66 -1.15 19.02
C VAL A 8 -7.49 -1.40 17.76
N ALA A 9 -7.03 -0.91 16.61
CA ALA A 9 -7.69 -1.17 15.33
C ALA A 9 -7.68 -2.67 14.98
N GLU A 10 -6.54 -3.34 15.10
CA GLU A 10 -6.41 -4.79 14.91
C GLU A 10 -7.32 -5.57 15.87
N LEU A 11 -7.33 -5.20 17.15
CA LEU A 11 -8.19 -5.82 18.17
C LEU A 11 -9.68 -5.69 17.84
N PHE A 12 -10.12 -4.51 17.38
CA PHE A 12 -11.52 -4.29 17.03
C PHE A 12 -11.90 -4.91 15.70
N GLN A 13 -10.99 -5.03 14.75
CA GLN A 13 -11.21 -5.80 13.54
C GLN A 13 -11.38 -7.28 13.89
N GLU A 14 -10.50 -7.85 14.73
CA GLU A 14 -10.68 -9.22 15.22
C GLU A 14 -12.02 -9.39 15.97
N TYR A 15 -12.40 -8.42 16.78
CA TYR A 15 -13.68 -8.49 17.49
C TYR A 15 -14.88 -8.52 16.55
N ALA A 16 -14.85 -7.74 15.48
CA ALA A 16 -15.86 -7.76 14.42
C ALA A 16 -15.94 -9.13 13.72
N ASP A 17 -14.79 -9.71 13.42
CA ASP A 17 -14.69 -11.04 12.81
C ASP A 17 -15.26 -12.11 13.76
N LEU A 18 -14.91 -12.08 15.04
CA LEU A 18 -15.41 -12.99 16.06
C LEU A 18 -16.94 -12.89 16.24
N ILE A 19 -17.51 -11.67 16.23
CA ILE A 19 -18.96 -11.46 16.24
C ILE A 19 -19.60 -12.11 15.00
N SER A 20 -19.00 -11.94 13.85
CA SER A 20 -19.49 -12.49 12.56
C SER A 20 -19.41 -14.02 12.54
N ILE A 21 -18.35 -14.62 13.08
CA ILE A 21 -18.17 -16.08 13.22
C ILE A 21 -19.24 -16.65 14.16
N THR A 22 -19.50 -16.03 15.30
CA THR A 22 -20.45 -16.54 16.30
C THR A 22 -21.92 -16.32 15.93
N GLY A 23 -22.22 -15.88 14.70
CA GLY A 23 -23.60 -15.59 14.27
C GLY A 23 -24.23 -14.39 14.98
N GLY A 24 -23.41 -13.50 15.55
CA GLY A 24 -23.86 -12.27 16.17
C GLY A 24 -24.45 -11.27 15.17
N GLU A 25 -25.04 -10.20 15.69
CA GLU A 25 -25.68 -9.18 14.86
C GLU A 25 -24.70 -8.54 13.89
N ALA A 26 -24.97 -8.67 12.58
CA ALA A 26 -24.15 -8.10 11.52
C ALA A 26 -23.95 -6.57 11.66
N TYR A 27 -24.93 -5.88 12.23
CA TYR A 27 -24.82 -4.46 12.53
C TYR A 27 -23.69 -4.20 13.55
N LYS A 28 -23.61 -5.02 14.61
CA LYS A 28 -22.62 -4.88 15.66
C LYS A 28 -21.19 -5.11 15.12
N ALA A 29 -21.00 -6.11 14.28
CA ALA A 29 -19.72 -6.35 13.61
C ALA A 29 -19.27 -5.12 12.80
N ARG A 30 -20.16 -4.55 11.98
CA ARG A 30 -19.87 -3.35 11.20
C ARG A 30 -19.52 -2.12 12.04
N VAL A 31 -20.15 -1.97 13.22
CA VAL A 31 -19.83 -0.88 14.15
C VAL A 31 -18.37 -0.98 14.62
N TYR A 32 -17.90 -2.20 14.93
CA TYR A 32 -16.51 -2.40 15.31
C TYR A 32 -15.53 -2.31 14.15
N GLU A 33 -15.87 -2.76 12.94
CA GLU A 33 -15.09 -2.53 11.71
C GLU A 33 -14.92 -1.03 11.43
N LYS A 34 -16.01 -0.25 11.58
CA LYS A 34 -15.94 1.21 11.43
C LYS A 34 -15.06 1.85 12.50
N ALA A 35 -15.20 1.42 13.76
CA ALA A 35 -14.38 1.91 14.86
C ALA A 35 -12.90 1.55 14.68
N ALA A 36 -12.59 0.34 14.22
CA ALA A 36 -11.22 -0.08 13.92
C ALA A 36 -10.56 0.86 12.90
N ARG A 37 -11.25 1.13 11.78
CA ARG A 37 -10.76 2.08 10.76
C ARG A 37 -10.60 3.51 11.32
N ALA A 38 -11.59 3.98 12.07
CA ALA A 38 -11.56 5.33 12.64
C ALA A 38 -10.40 5.52 13.62
N ILE A 39 -10.16 4.53 14.47
CA ILE A 39 -9.06 4.56 15.45
C ILE A 39 -7.70 4.43 14.75
N GLY A 40 -7.53 3.51 13.81
CA GLY A 40 -6.30 3.35 13.05
C GLY A 40 -5.93 4.59 12.23
N GLY A 41 -6.92 5.30 11.69
CA GLY A 41 -6.72 6.56 10.95
C GLY A 41 -6.73 7.83 11.80
N TYR A 42 -6.84 7.74 13.16
CA TYR A 42 -6.92 8.93 14.00
C TYR A 42 -5.55 9.56 14.24
N HIS A 43 -5.48 10.89 14.14
CA HIS A 43 -4.23 11.64 14.17
C HIS A 43 -3.53 11.67 15.53
N THR A 44 -4.27 11.43 16.62
CA THR A 44 -3.74 11.44 17.99
C THR A 44 -3.60 10.02 18.51
N ASP A 45 -2.54 9.73 19.27
CA ASP A 45 -2.38 8.46 19.96
C ASP A 45 -3.53 8.24 20.95
N VAL A 46 -4.39 7.25 20.68
CA VAL A 46 -5.59 6.98 21.46
C VAL A 46 -5.30 6.54 22.90
N SER A 47 -4.08 6.07 23.18
CA SER A 47 -3.65 5.73 24.55
C SER A 47 -3.55 6.96 25.46
N THR A 48 -3.40 8.13 24.88
CA THR A 48 -3.27 9.41 25.60
C THR A 48 -4.62 10.09 25.87
N LEU A 49 -5.69 9.58 25.25
CA LEU A 49 -7.02 10.18 25.34
C LEU A 49 -7.80 9.63 26.54
N ASP A 50 -8.50 10.53 27.23
CA ASP A 50 -9.50 10.15 28.22
C ASP A 50 -10.78 9.60 27.54
N PRO A 51 -11.71 8.99 28.28
CA PRO A 51 -12.94 8.46 27.69
C PRO A 51 -13.81 9.49 26.96
N LYS A 52 -13.64 10.79 27.24
CA LYS A 52 -14.34 11.85 26.54
C LYS A 52 -13.68 12.15 25.22
N GLY A 53 -12.36 12.28 25.19
CA GLY A 53 -11.58 12.45 23.96
C GLY A 53 -11.73 11.27 23.00
N LEU A 54 -11.77 10.03 23.50
CA LEU A 54 -12.05 8.86 22.67
C LEU A 54 -13.42 8.92 21.97
N ARG A 55 -14.42 9.55 22.58
CA ARG A 55 -15.76 9.71 21.99
C ARG A 55 -15.87 10.82 20.96
N GLU A 56 -14.86 11.64 20.83
CA GLU A 56 -14.74 12.64 19.76
C GLU A 56 -14.29 12.00 18.42
N ILE A 57 -13.75 10.76 18.48
CA ILE A 57 -13.38 10.00 17.27
C ILE A 57 -14.68 9.57 16.54
N PRO A 58 -14.83 9.88 15.26
CA PRO A 58 -16.01 9.49 14.47
C PRO A 58 -16.28 7.98 14.54
N GLY A 59 -17.49 7.61 14.94
CA GLY A 59 -17.88 6.20 15.09
C GLY A 59 -17.49 5.53 16.41
N VAL A 60 -16.79 6.23 17.32
CA VAL A 60 -16.44 5.73 18.65
C VAL A 60 -17.49 6.20 19.68
N GLY A 61 -18.46 5.34 19.94
CA GLY A 61 -19.47 5.55 20.99
C GLY A 61 -18.96 5.16 22.38
N LYS A 62 -19.79 5.39 23.41
CA LYS A 62 -19.46 5.09 24.79
C LYS A 62 -18.92 3.68 25.02
N SER A 63 -19.57 2.65 24.46
CA SER A 63 -19.17 1.25 24.66
C SER A 63 -17.81 0.91 23.99
N ILE A 64 -17.44 1.60 22.91
CA ILE A 64 -16.15 1.43 22.24
C ILE A 64 -15.08 2.13 23.05
N ALA A 65 -15.30 3.38 23.48
CA ALA A 65 -14.38 4.12 24.34
C ALA A 65 -14.05 3.37 25.64
N GLU A 66 -15.07 2.75 26.28
CA GLU A 66 -14.87 1.90 27.48
C GLU A 66 -13.93 0.70 27.17
N LYS A 67 -14.07 0.05 26.01
CA LYS A 67 -13.19 -1.06 25.60
C LYS A 67 -11.77 -0.62 25.24
N VAL A 68 -11.59 0.54 24.64
CA VAL A 68 -10.27 1.14 24.44
C VAL A 68 -9.59 1.38 25.78
N THR A 69 -10.30 1.98 26.73
CA THR A 69 -9.79 2.22 28.08
C THR A 69 -9.48 0.90 28.81
N GLU A 70 -10.36 -0.09 28.70
CA GLU A 70 -10.14 -1.44 29.25
C GLU A 70 -8.85 -2.04 28.70
N TYR A 71 -8.64 -2.00 27.38
CA TYR A 71 -7.45 -2.52 26.72
C TYR A 71 -6.16 -1.90 27.27
N PHE A 72 -6.09 -0.57 27.35
CA PHE A 72 -4.88 0.10 27.87
C PHE A 72 -4.68 -0.08 29.39
N THR A 73 -5.75 -0.38 30.11
CA THR A 73 -5.65 -0.61 31.56
C THR A 73 -5.25 -2.05 31.91
N THR A 74 -5.77 -3.03 31.16
CA THR A 74 -5.66 -4.46 31.50
C THR A 74 -4.86 -5.28 30.50
N GLY A 75 -4.51 -4.71 29.34
CA GLY A 75 -3.87 -5.40 28.21
C GLY A 75 -4.82 -6.29 27.40
N SER A 76 -6.13 -6.32 27.72
CA SER A 76 -7.12 -7.16 27.04
C SER A 76 -8.51 -6.56 27.12
N VAL A 77 -9.44 -7.07 26.31
CA VAL A 77 -10.87 -6.71 26.37
C VAL A 77 -11.69 -7.96 26.68
N ALA A 78 -12.34 -7.99 27.84
CA ALA A 78 -13.08 -9.17 28.33
C ALA A 78 -14.11 -9.70 27.31
N ALA A 79 -14.77 -8.80 26.57
CA ALA A 79 -15.74 -9.17 25.54
C ALA A 79 -15.09 -9.89 24.34
N VAL A 80 -13.85 -9.53 23.99
CA VAL A 80 -13.06 -10.20 22.94
C VAL A 80 -12.62 -11.56 23.43
N GLU A 81 -12.08 -11.66 24.65
CA GLU A 81 -11.63 -12.92 25.23
C GLU A 81 -12.78 -13.92 25.38
N ALA A 82 -13.97 -13.45 25.75
CA ALA A 82 -15.15 -14.31 25.84
C ALA A 82 -15.56 -14.93 24.49
N LEU A 83 -15.33 -14.25 23.38
CA LEU A 83 -15.56 -14.80 22.04
C LEU A 83 -14.39 -15.68 21.58
N ARG A 84 -13.15 -15.29 21.89
CA ARG A 84 -11.97 -16.11 21.62
C ARG A 84 -12.08 -17.49 22.28
N ALA A 85 -12.61 -17.56 23.49
CA ALA A 85 -12.81 -18.82 24.20
C ALA A 85 -13.85 -19.74 23.54
N LYS A 86 -14.80 -19.18 22.78
CA LYS A 86 -15.85 -19.94 22.09
C LYS A 86 -15.44 -20.50 20.74
N ILE A 87 -14.40 -19.97 20.15
CA ILE A 87 -13.99 -20.31 18.78
C ILE A 87 -12.60 -20.92 18.83
N PRO A 88 -12.41 -22.17 18.35
CA PRO A 88 -11.08 -22.79 18.26
C PRO A 88 -10.10 -21.88 17.51
N ALA A 89 -8.87 -21.79 18.00
CA ALA A 89 -7.82 -20.97 17.39
C ALA A 89 -7.59 -21.30 15.91
N GLY A 90 -7.75 -22.57 15.54
CA GLY A 90 -7.65 -23.00 14.15
C GLY A 90 -8.72 -22.41 13.24
N VAL A 91 -9.97 -22.36 13.70
CA VAL A 91 -11.08 -21.75 12.91
C VAL A 91 -10.81 -20.26 12.68
N ARG A 92 -10.26 -19.56 13.68
CA ARG A 92 -9.85 -18.16 13.53
C ARG A 92 -8.76 -18.00 12.48
N ARG A 93 -7.77 -18.93 12.42
CA ARG A 93 -6.74 -18.92 11.36
C ARG A 93 -7.33 -19.15 9.96
N LEU A 94 -8.38 -19.94 9.84
CA LEU A 94 -9.06 -20.16 8.56
C LEU A 94 -9.69 -18.88 8.02
N THR A 95 -10.12 -17.94 8.87
CA THR A 95 -10.66 -16.66 8.41
C THR A 95 -9.62 -15.73 7.80
N ALA A 96 -8.33 -15.97 8.08
CA ALA A 96 -7.23 -15.26 7.44
C ALA A 96 -7.00 -15.72 5.97
N ILE A 97 -7.62 -16.83 5.54
CA ILE A 97 -7.52 -17.28 4.15
C ILE A 97 -8.40 -16.36 3.28
N PRO A 98 -7.82 -15.66 2.30
CA PRO A 98 -8.56 -14.87 1.34
C PRO A 98 -9.73 -15.67 0.75
N THR A 99 -10.90 -15.04 0.62
CA THR A 99 -12.15 -15.67 0.14
C THR A 99 -12.87 -16.62 1.09
N LEU A 100 -12.25 -17.03 2.19
CA LEU A 100 -12.86 -17.85 3.23
C LEU A 100 -13.33 -16.98 4.41
N GLY A 101 -14.42 -16.26 4.22
CA GLY A 101 -14.98 -15.40 5.27
C GLY A 101 -15.47 -16.16 6.52
N PRO A 102 -15.72 -15.45 7.63
CA PRO A 102 -16.05 -16.03 8.94
C PRO A 102 -17.16 -17.09 8.92
N LYS A 103 -18.26 -16.84 8.19
CA LYS A 103 -19.40 -17.76 8.08
C LYS A 103 -19.03 -19.08 7.39
N LYS A 104 -18.18 -19.03 6.36
CA LYS A 104 -17.71 -20.22 5.65
C LYS A 104 -16.73 -21.02 6.51
N ALA A 105 -15.84 -20.36 7.24
CA ALA A 105 -14.92 -21.02 8.15
C ALA A 105 -15.66 -21.76 9.27
N LEU A 106 -16.69 -21.14 9.85
CA LEU A 106 -17.54 -21.80 10.84
C LEU A 106 -18.29 -23.00 10.27
N ALA A 107 -18.89 -22.87 9.09
CA ALA A 107 -19.60 -23.96 8.42
C ALA A 107 -18.69 -25.18 8.14
N LEU A 108 -17.45 -24.94 7.72
CA LEU A 108 -16.43 -26.00 7.54
C LEU A 108 -16.11 -26.72 8.85
N TYR A 109 -15.95 -25.95 9.93
CA TYR A 109 -15.70 -26.52 11.24
C TYR A 109 -16.89 -27.34 11.75
N GLU A 110 -18.10 -26.79 11.73
CA GLU A 110 -19.31 -27.44 12.25
C GLU A 110 -19.68 -28.68 11.45
N THR A 111 -19.47 -28.70 10.12
CA THR A 111 -19.93 -29.77 9.25
C THR A 111 -18.87 -30.82 8.99
N LEU A 112 -17.61 -30.41 8.83
CA LEU A 112 -16.51 -31.32 8.45
C LEU A 112 -15.43 -31.44 9.54
N GLY A 113 -15.54 -30.68 10.64
CA GLY A 113 -14.53 -30.65 11.71
C GLY A 113 -13.22 -29.97 11.30
N VAL A 114 -13.18 -29.26 10.16
CA VAL A 114 -11.98 -28.62 9.65
C VAL A 114 -11.56 -27.45 10.56
N SER A 115 -10.39 -27.55 11.15
CA SER A 115 -9.86 -26.61 12.14
C SER A 115 -8.44 -26.10 11.81
N SER A 116 -7.84 -26.57 10.71
CA SER A 116 -6.53 -26.13 10.23
C SER A 116 -6.51 -25.93 8.72
N VAL A 117 -5.48 -25.20 8.24
CA VAL A 117 -5.25 -24.99 6.80
C VAL A 117 -4.96 -26.31 6.09
N GLU A 118 -4.22 -27.20 6.75
CA GLU A 118 -3.85 -28.51 6.23
C GLU A 118 -5.11 -29.39 6.06
N GLU A 119 -5.95 -29.47 7.10
CA GLU A 119 -7.23 -30.20 7.03
C GLU A 119 -8.17 -29.63 5.96
N LEU A 120 -8.17 -28.31 5.76
CA LEU A 120 -8.95 -27.65 4.70
C LEU A 120 -8.47 -28.09 3.30
N VAL A 121 -7.15 -28.07 3.06
CA VAL A 121 -6.56 -28.50 1.79
C VAL A 121 -6.88 -29.97 1.51
N ASP A 122 -6.79 -30.84 2.52
CA ASP A 122 -7.09 -32.24 2.40
C ASP A 122 -8.59 -32.49 2.15
N ALA A 123 -9.47 -31.70 2.79
CA ALA A 123 -10.91 -31.78 2.54
C ALA A 123 -11.27 -31.33 1.11
N ILE A 124 -10.61 -30.30 0.57
CA ILE A 124 -10.79 -29.86 -0.82
C ILE A 124 -10.30 -30.92 -1.79
N ARG A 125 -9.10 -31.50 -1.58
CA ARG A 125 -8.57 -32.58 -2.41
C ARG A 125 -9.45 -33.82 -2.41
N ALA A 126 -10.13 -34.08 -1.30
CA ALA A 126 -11.09 -35.16 -1.15
C ALA A 126 -12.50 -34.79 -1.64
N GLU A 127 -12.67 -33.62 -2.27
CA GLU A 127 -13.95 -33.09 -2.82
C GLU A 127 -15.09 -32.98 -1.78
N LYS A 128 -14.78 -32.97 -0.48
CA LYS A 128 -15.76 -32.96 0.63
C LYS A 128 -16.53 -31.64 0.79
N LEU A 129 -16.03 -30.55 0.18
CA LEU A 129 -16.67 -29.24 0.28
C LEU A 129 -17.84 -29.08 -0.69
N ARG A 130 -17.91 -29.87 -1.77
CA ARG A 130 -18.89 -29.73 -2.84
C ARG A 130 -20.34 -29.94 -2.40
N ASP A 131 -20.54 -30.73 -1.35
CA ASP A 131 -21.87 -30.98 -0.78
C ASP A 131 -22.33 -29.85 0.16
N LEU A 132 -21.48 -28.89 0.45
CA LEU A 132 -21.80 -27.77 1.33
C LEU A 132 -22.38 -26.58 0.53
N LYS A 133 -23.46 -26.01 1.03
CA LYS A 133 -24.09 -24.83 0.43
C LYS A 133 -23.11 -23.65 0.38
N GLY A 134 -22.82 -23.15 -0.82
CA GLY A 134 -21.90 -22.03 -1.06
C GLY A 134 -20.44 -22.43 -1.29
N PHE A 135 -20.17 -23.75 -1.43
CA PHE A 135 -18.88 -24.30 -1.80
C PHE A 135 -19.02 -25.05 -3.13
N GLY A 136 -18.76 -24.41 -4.24
CA GLY A 136 -18.68 -25.05 -5.54
C GLY A 136 -17.23 -25.13 -6.02
N PRO A 137 -16.95 -25.78 -7.17
CA PRO A 137 -15.58 -25.93 -7.70
C PRO A 137 -14.78 -24.64 -7.76
N ARG A 138 -15.41 -23.54 -8.19
CA ARG A 138 -14.78 -22.20 -8.22
C ARG A 138 -14.47 -21.65 -6.82
N THR A 139 -15.28 -22.00 -5.82
CA THR A 139 -15.00 -21.60 -4.42
C THR A 139 -13.83 -22.39 -3.87
N GLU A 140 -13.72 -23.69 -4.17
CA GLU A 140 -12.59 -24.53 -3.80
C GLU A 140 -11.29 -24.02 -4.42
N GLU A 141 -11.29 -23.66 -5.70
CA GLU A 141 -10.15 -23.08 -6.40
C GLU A 141 -9.72 -21.74 -5.78
N ASN A 142 -10.66 -20.86 -5.48
CA ASN A 142 -10.39 -19.59 -4.82
C ASN A 142 -9.82 -19.77 -3.39
N ILE A 143 -10.31 -20.78 -2.65
CA ILE A 143 -9.79 -21.10 -1.32
C ILE A 143 -8.36 -21.65 -1.42
N LEU A 144 -8.07 -22.56 -2.37
CA LEU A 144 -6.71 -23.06 -2.60
C LEU A 144 -5.75 -21.93 -2.97
N HIS A 145 -6.16 -21.04 -3.86
CA HIS A 145 -5.38 -19.84 -4.18
C HIS A 145 -5.19 -18.94 -2.94
N GLY A 146 -6.23 -18.76 -2.12
CA GLY A 146 -6.14 -18.06 -0.85
C GLY A 146 -5.16 -18.73 0.15
N VAL A 147 -5.12 -20.07 0.20
CA VAL A 147 -4.16 -20.82 1.00
C VAL A 147 -2.73 -20.64 0.47
N GLU A 148 -2.53 -20.62 -0.85
CA GLU A 148 -1.24 -20.33 -1.45
C GLU A 148 -0.77 -18.91 -1.13
N LEU A 149 -1.67 -17.93 -1.20
CA LEU A 149 -1.40 -16.56 -0.78
C LEU A 149 -1.03 -16.50 0.71
N LEU A 150 -1.78 -17.15 1.58
CA LEU A 150 -1.49 -17.20 3.02
C LEU A 150 -0.13 -17.85 3.29
N ARG A 151 0.21 -18.94 2.60
CA ARG A 151 1.51 -19.61 2.73
C ARG A 151 2.66 -18.79 2.14
N SER A 152 2.44 -18.12 1.03
CA SER A 152 3.44 -17.25 0.41
C SER A 152 3.59 -15.93 1.15
N SER A 153 2.54 -15.46 1.84
CA SER A 153 2.60 -14.29 2.72
C SER A 153 3.51 -14.57 3.93
N GLY A 154 3.56 -15.82 4.41
CA GLY A 154 4.44 -16.26 5.52
C GLY A 154 4.49 -15.25 6.66
N ASP A 155 5.68 -14.94 7.15
CA ASP A 155 5.97 -13.88 8.12
C ASP A 155 6.15 -12.49 7.43
N ARG A 156 5.55 -12.27 6.23
CA ARG A 156 5.70 -11.01 5.51
C ARG A 156 4.69 -9.97 6.00
N VAL A 157 5.17 -8.74 6.13
CA VAL A 157 4.34 -7.58 6.48
C VAL A 157 4.21 -6.61 5.30
N LEU A 158 3.25 -5.70 5.35
CA LEU A 158 3.08 -4.64 4.36
C LEU A 158 4.27 -3.67 4.41
N LEU A 159 4.49 -2.96 3.31
CA LEU A 159 5.60 -2.04 3.12
C LEU A 159 5.64 -0.94 4.20
N ASP A 160 4.48 -0.35 4.54
CA ASP A 160 4.36 0.70 5.57
C ASP A 160 4.78 0.20 6.95
N VAL A 161 4.29 -0.97 7.37
CA VAL A 161 4.63 -1.58 8.66
C VAL A 161 6.12 -1.84 8.80
N ALA A 162 6.75 -2.33 7.72
CA ALA A 162 8.21 -2.56 7.72
C ALA A 162 8.99 -1.24 7.69
N MET A 163 8.49 -0.24 6.96
CA MET A 163 9.18 1.05 6.81
C MET A 163 9.14 1.85 8.10
N ASP A 164 7.99 1.93 8.78
CA ASP A 164 7.87 2.61 10.07
C ASP A 164 8.82 1.98 11.12
N LEU A 165 8.86 0.64 11.19
CA LEU A 165 9.78 -0.05 12.09
C LEU A 165 11.27 0.19 11.71
N ALA A 166 11.58 0.19 10.42
CA ALA A 166 12.95 0.45 9.95
C ALA A 166 13.39 1.90 10.20
N ASP A 167 12.47 2.87 10.00
CA ASP A 167 12.72 4.28 10.29
C ASP A 167 13.01 4.49 11.79
N ASP A 168 12.24 3.85 12.69
CA ASP A 168 12.49 3.85 14.14
C ASP A 168 13.87 3.25 14.47
N ILE A 169 14.21 2.08 13.91
CA ILE A 169 15.52 1.41 14.14
C ILE A 169 16.67 2.30 13.65
N VAL A 170 16.55 2.86 12.46
CA VAL A 170 17.55 3.74 11.87
C VAL A 170 17.72 5.01 12.72
N GLY A 171 16.62 5.58 13.21
CA GLY A 171 16.62 6.73 14.11
C GLY A 171 17.41 6.46 15.39
N GLU A 172 17.09 5.37 16.09
CA GLU A 172 17.75 4.96 17.33
C GLU A 172 19.25 4.66 17.11
N LEU A 173 19.59 3.86 16.09
CA LEU A 173 20.98 3.49 15.83
C LEU A 173 21.83 4.66 15.34
N SER A 174 21.24 5.63 14.62
CA SER A 174 21.95 6.84 14.19
C SER A 174 22.39 7.71 15.37
N GLY A 175 21.67 7.65 16.50
CA GLY A 175 22.02 8.33 17.75
C GLY A 175 23.15 7.65 18.54
N VAL A 176 23.53 6.41 18.21
CA VAL A 176 24.57 5.69 18.97
C VAL A 176 25.96 6.22 18.64
N THR A 177 26.73 6.48 19.68
CA THR A 177 28.13 6.99 19.54
C THR A 177 28.96 6.03 18.67
N GLY A 178 29.55 6.56 17.61
CA GLY A 178 30.38 5.81 16.66
C GLY A 178 29.65 5.41 15.39
N CYS A 179 28.33 5.60 15.29
CA CYS A 179 27.57 5.48 14.04
C CYS A 179 28.00 6.60 13.06
N ARG A 180 28.47 6.24 11.88
CA ARG A 180 28.83 7.17 10.82
C ARG A 180 27.70 7.36 9.82
N ARG A 181 27.07 6.25 9.43
CA ARG A 181 25.92 6.17 8.52
C ARG A 181 25.05 5.01 8.96
N CYS A 182 23.73 5.16 8.84
CA CYS A 182 22.75 4.12 9.10
C CYS A 182 21.62 4.23 8.09
N THR A 183 21.20 3.12 7.51
CA THR A 183 20.03 3.04 6.63
C THR A 183 19.54 1.61 6.53
N TYR A 184 18.32 1.42 6.05
CA TYR A 184 17.85 0.10 5.65
C TYR A 184 18.27 -0.24 4.21
N ALA A 185 18.31 -1.53 3.90
CA ALA A 185 18.67 -2.11 2.61
C ALA A 185 17.60 -3.11 2.15
N GLY A 186 17.97 -4.13 1.40
CA GLY A 186 17.10 -5.24 1.04
C GLY A 186 15.88 -4.86 0.22
N SER A 187 14.85 -5.69 0.33
CA SER A 187 13.58 -5.50 -0.37
C SER A 187 12.84 -4.23 0.05
N LEU A 188 13.04 -3.78 1.29
CA LEU A 188 12.47 -2.55 1.82
C LEU A 188 13.01 -1.31 1.08
N ARG A 189 14.32 -1.20 0.91
CA ARG A 189 14.92 -0.10 0.15
C ARG A 189 14.52 -0.11 -1.34
N ARG A 190 14.20 -1.29 -1.88
CA ARG A 190 13.66 -1.44 -3.24
C ARG A 190 12.15 -1.20 -3.33
N MET A 191 11.48 -0.76 -2.25
CA MET A 191 10.06 -0.46 -2.21
C MET A 191 9.17 -1.64 -2.66
N ARG A 192 9.49 -2.87 -2.20
CA ARG A 192 8.63 -4.04 -2.44
C ARG A 192 7.32 -3.90 -1.66
N GLU A 193 6.22 -4.31 -2.24
CA GLU A 193 4.87 -4.18 -1.64
C GLU A 193 4.69 -4.94 -0.32
N THR A 194 5.48 -5.99 -0.11
CA THR A 194 5.56 -6.75 1.15
C THR A 194 7.00 -7.08 1.49
N ILE A 195 7.31 -7.14 2.78
CA ILE A 195 8.66 -7.31 3.33
C ILE A 195 8.69 -8.54 4.22
N GLY A 196 9.65 -9.45 4.00
CA GLY A 196 9.85 -10.67 4.81
C GLY A 196 10.83 -10.46 5.96
N ASP A 197 11.82 -9.61 5.73
CA ASP A 197 12.88 -9.27 6.68
C ASP A 197 13.35 -7.83 6.45
N ILE A 198 13.88 -7.21 7.47
CA ILE A 198 14.47 -5.86 7.38
C ILE A 198 15.98 -6.01 7.49
N ASP A 199 16.70 -5.60 6.45
CA ASP A 199 18.15 -5.45 6.47
C ASP A 199 18.51 -4.02 6.89
N VAL A 200 19.20 -3.84 8.02
CA VAL A 200 19.75 -2.56 8.46
C VAL A 200 21.26 -2.58 8.30
N LEU A 201 21.80 -1.57 7.64
CA LEU A 201 23.23 -1.42 7.41
C LEU A 201 23.76 -0.20 8.17
N VAL A 202 24.84 -0.38 8.88
CA VAL A 202 25.52 0.68 9.63
C VAL A 202 26.99 0.73 9.23
N ALA A 203 27.52 1.94 9.01
CA ALA A 203 28.96 2.18 8.89
C ALA A 203 29.55 2.63 10.23
N ALA A 204 30.50 1.86 10.77
CA ALA A 204 31.20 2.21 12.00
C ALA A 204 32.55 1.50 12.09
N GLU A 205 33.52 2.15 12.80
CA GLU A 205 34.84 1.57 13.11
C GLU A 205 34.74 0.45 14.15
N LYS A 206 33.80 0.58 15.09
CA LYS A 206 33.61 -0.36 16.21
C LYS A 206 32.18 -0.85 16.25
N PRO A 207 31.93 -2.12 15.85
CA PRO A 207 30.57 -2.70 15.80
C PRO A 207 29.90 -2.87 17.17
N GLY A 208 30.67 -3.21 18.23
CA GLY A 208 30.13 -3.66 19.53
C GLY A 208 29.04 -2.77 20.12
N PRO A 209 29.26 -1.45 20.28
CA PRO A 209 28.24 -0.55 20.85
C PRO A 209 26.93 -0.55 20.07
N LEU A 210 26.99 -0.65 18.74
CA LEU A 210 25.83 -0.68 17.86
C LEU A 210 25.08 -2.00 17.94
N MET A 211 25.81 -3.11 17.99
CA MET A 211 25.23 -4.47 18.17
C MET A 211 24.52 -4.58 19.52
N GLU A 212 25.11 -4.05 20.59
CA GLU A 212 24.49 -4.04 21.91
C GLU A 212 23.25 -3.13 21.97
N ALA A 213 23.31 -1.93 21.38
CA ALA A 213 22.18 -1.02 21.32
C ALA A 213 21.00 -1.66 20.56
N PHE A 214 21.29 -2.30 19.44
CA PHE A 214 20.29 -2.99 18.62
C PHE A 214 19.56 -4.10 19.38
N THR A 215 20.27 -4.93 20.14
CA THR A 215 19.64 -6.03 20.91
C THR A 215 18.77 -5.55 22.08
N ARG A 216 18.93 -4.29 22.50
CA ARG A 216 18.16 -3.67 23.59
C ARG A 216 16.98 -2.82 23.13
N LEU A 217 16.73 -2.74 21.83
CA LEU A 217 15.60 -1.98 21.31
C LEU A 217 14.27 -2.53 21.84
N PRO A 218 13.29 -1.70 22.17
CA PRO A 218 12.08 -2.11 22.89
C PRO A 218 11.17 -3.08 22.12
N TYR A 219 11.33 -3.15 20.82
CA TYR A 219 10.56 -4.04 19.95
C TYR A 219 11.26 -5.38 19.67
N VAL A 220 12.44 -5.63 20.26
CA VAL A 220 13.13 -6.93 20.15
C VAL A 220 12.53 -7.91 21.15
N SER A 221 11.98 -9.02 20.65
CA SER A 221 11.48 -10.12 21.47
C SER A 221 12.51 -11.22 21.69
N GLU A 222 13.40 -11.44 20.71
CA GLU A 222 14.39 -12.51 20.74
C GLU A 222 15.64 -12.11 19.95
N VAL A 223 16.81 -12.43 20.50
CA VAL A 223 18.09 -12.34 19.77
C VAL A 223 18.37 -13.72 19.17
N VAL A 224 18.18 -13.83 17.86
CA VAL A 224 18.35 -15.09 17.12
C VAL A 224 19.82 -15.43 16.90
N ALA A 225 20.62 -14.42 16.57
CA ALA A 225 22.07 -14.55 16.38
C ALA A 225 22.78 -13.25 16.76
N HIS A 226 23.94 -13.36 17.42
CA HIS A 226 24.76 -12.22 17.81
C HIS A 226 26.22 -12.50 17.46
N GLY A 227 26.73 -11.79 16.43
CA GLY A 227 28.09 -11.92 15.93
C GLY A 227 28.84 -10.60 15.95
N GLN A 228 30.10 -10.62 15.49
CA GLN A 228 30.95 -9.42 15.50
C GLN A 228 30.52 -8.36 14.47
N ALA A 229 29.98 -8.78 13.30
CA ALA A 229 29.59 -7.89 12.21
C ALA A 229 28.13 -8.04 11.79
N LYS A 230 27.42 -9.03 12.35
CA LYS A 230 26.00 -9.29 12.09
C LYS A 230 25.28 -9.68 13.38
N THR A 231 24.12 -9.10 13.61
CA THR A 231 23.16 -9.51 14.64
C THR A 231 21.79 -9.65 14.03
N SER A 232 21.11 -10.74 14.33
CA SER A 232 19.74 -11.02 13.87
C SER A 232 18.82 -11.06 15.08
N VAL A 233 17.70 -10.36 15.00
CA VAL A 233 16.68 -10.35 16.03
C VAL A 233 15.31 -10.69 15.44
N ARG A 234 14.41 -11.16 16.29
CA ARG A 234 12.98 -11.26 16.00
C ARG A 234 12.25 -10.19 16.81
N THR A 235 11.33 -9.49 16.16
CA THR A 235 10.54 -8.45 16.81
C THR A 235 9.31 -9.04 17.51
N VAL A 236 8.67 -8.28 18.37
CA VAL A 236 7.41 -8.64 19.05
C VAL A 236 6.28 -8.93 18.04
N LYS A 237 6.34 -8.37 16.83
CA LYS A 237 5.42 -8.65 15.71
C LYS A 237 5.86 -9.87 14.86
N GLY A 238 6.92 -10.58 15.24
CA GLY A 238 7.41 -11.76 14.55
C GLY A 238 8.31 -11.48 13.34
N LEU A 239 8.52 -10.22 12.94
CA LEU A 239 9.36 -9.86 11.82
C LEU A 239 10.84 -10.02 12.16
N SER A 240 11.62 -10.59 11.25
CA SER A 240 13.08 -10.71 11.40
C SER A 240 13.77 -9.41 10.99
N VAL A 241 14.74 -8.98 11.78
CA VAL A 241 15.59 -7.82 11.46
C VAL A 241 17.06 -8.20 11.57
N ASP A 242 17.82 -7.95 10.53
CA ASP A 242 19.24 -8.18 10.42
C ASP A 242 20.01 -6.85 10.48
N LEU A 243 20.81 -6.64 11.50
CA LEU A 243 21.79 -5.54 11.56
C LEU A 243 23.14 -6.02 11.04
N ARG A 244 23.70 -5.26 10.10
CA ARG A 244 25.10 -5.41 9.65
C ARG A 244 25.89 -4.14 9.89
N VAL A 245 27.05 -4.28 10.47
CA VAL A 245 27.99 -3.17 10.66
C VAL A 245 29.20 -3.41 9.77
N VAL A 246 29.51 -2.42 8.94
CA VAL A 246 30.62 -2.45 7.97
C VAL A 246 31.59 -1.32 8.24
N PRO A 247 32.89 -1.47 7.83
CA PRO A 247 33.82 -0.36 7.84
C PRO A 247 33.29 0.81 6.99
N PRO A 248 33.53 2.07 7.40
CA PRO A 248 33.06 3.24 6.65
C PRO A 248 33.52 3.29 5.19
N ASP A 249 34.71 2.80 4.90
CA ASP A 249 35.31 2.75 3.56
C ASP A 249 34.69 1.66 2.66
N SER A 250 33.85 0.77 3.19
CA SER A 250 33.16 -0.28 2.44
C SER A 250 31.66 0.01 2.27
N TRP A 251 31.20 1.18 2.70
CA TRP A 251 29.79 1.54 2.77
C TRP A 251 29.03 1.38 1.45
N GLY A 252 29.57 1.95 0.35
CA GLY A 252 28.87 1.94 -0.94
C GLY A 252 28.73 0.55 -1.52
N ALA A 253 29.79 -0.25 -1.46
CA ALA A 253 29.77 -1.63 -1.93
C ALA A 253 28.83 -2.51 -1.09
N ALA A 254 28.85 -2.34 0.24
CA ALA A 254 27.93 -3.03 1.14
C ALA A 254 26.49 -2.61 0.87
N LEU A 255 26.20 -1.33 0.71
CA LEU A 255 24.87 -0.82 0.46
C LEU A 255 24.32 -1.34 -0.88
N GLN A 256 25.14 -1.36 -1.94
CA GLN A 256 24.79 -1.96 -3.23
C GLN A 256 24.48 -3.46 -3.08
N TYR A 257 25.35 -4.19 -2.38
CA TYR A 257 25.23 -5.64 -2.21
C TYR A 257 23.97 -6.02 -1.41
N PHE A 258 23.76 -5.41 -0.24
CA PHE A 258 22.62 -5.72 0.64
C PHE A 258 21.29 -5.14 0.13
N THR A 259 21.30 -4.10 -0.69
CA THR A 259 20.09 -3.64 -1.38
C THR A 259 19.58 -4.69 -2.35
N GLY A 260 20.44 -5.41 -3.07
CA GLY A 260 20.03 -6.43 -4.04
C GLY A 260 19.39 -5.80 -5.30
N ALA A 261 18.46 -6.49 -6.01
CA ALA A 261 18.04 -7.86 -5.72
C ALA A 261 19.16 -8.90 -6.00
N LYS A 262 18.94 -10.14 -5.59
CA LYS A 262 19.91 -11.22 -5.87
C LYS A 262 20.24 -11.33 -7.37
N ALA A 263 19.23 -11.27 -8.24
CA ALA A 263 19.39 -11.33 -9.68
C ALA A 263 20.23 -10.14 -10.19
N HIS A 264 19.90 -8.91 -9.76
CA HIS A 264 20.68 -7.72 -10.05
C HIS A 264 22.16 -7.84 -9.63
N ASN A 265 22.40 -8.35 -8.41
CA ASN A 265 23.76 -8.59 -7.91
C ASN A 265 24.52 -9.67 -8.69
N ILE A 266 23.84 -10.68 -9.22
CA ILE A 266 24.48 -11.67 -10.11
C ILE A 266 24.94 -10.97 -11.39
N ARG A 267 24.08 -10.17 -12.02
CA ARG A 267 24.39 -9.45 -13.26
C ARG A 267 25.53 -8.46 -13.08
N THR A 268 25.52 -7.66 -12.02
CA THR A 268 26.62 -6.70 -11.76
C THR A 268 27.95 -7.41 -11.46
N ARG A 269 27.92 -8.57 -10.79
CA ARG A 269 29.13 -9.40 -10.60
C ARG A 269 29.63 -10.04 -11.88
N GLU A 270 28.74 -10.53 -12.75
CA GLU A 270 29.12 -11.02 -14.08
C GLU A 270 29.81 -9.91 -14.89
N LEU A 271 29.26 -8.69 -14.87
CA LEU A 271 29.87 -7.54 -15.54
C LEU A 271 31.26 -7.23 -14.97
N ALA A 272 31.43 -7.27 -13.63
CA ALA A 272 32.72 -7.10 -12.99
C ALA A 272 33.74 -8.18 -13.45
N VAL A 273 33.35 -9.44 -13.47
CA VAL A 273 34.21 -10.57 -13.90
C VAL A 273 34.65 -10.40 -15.35
N HIS A 274 33.75 -9.98 -16.27
CA HIS A 274 34.11 -9.70 -17.66
C HIS A 274 35.15 -8.58 -17.84
N GLN A 275 35.26 -7.71 -16.83
CA GLN A 275 36.23 -6.62 -16.78
C GLN A 275 37.51 -6.95 -15.99
N GLY A 276 37.70 -8.21 -15.57
CA GLY A 276 38.84 -8.62 -14.73
C GLY A 276 38.72 -8.12 -13.26
N LEU A 277 37.50 -7.81 -12.81
CA LEU A 277 37.22 -7.29 -11.47
C LEU A 277 36.44 -8.31 -10.61
N LYS A 278 36.50 -8.10 -9.28
CA LYS A 278 35.76 -8.89 -8.29
C LYS A 278 34.92 -7.96 -7.41
N LEU A 279 33.58 -8.06 -7.50
CA LEU A 279 32.64 -7.29 -6.68
C LEU A 279 32.13 -8.12 -5.50
N SER A 280 32.20 -7.54 -4.31
CA SER A 280 31.66 -8.08 -3.05
C SER A 280 31.12 -6.94 -2.17
N GLU A 281 30.56 -7.30 -1.00
CA GLU A 281 30.11 -6.32 0.02
C GLU A 281 31.23 -5.48 0.61
N TYR A 282 32.49 -5.87 0.42
CA TYR A 282 33.66 -5.13 0.92
C TYR A 282 34.27 -4.14 -0.10
N GLY A 283 33.88 -4.28 -1.37
CA GLY A 283 34.39 -3.42 -2.43
C GLY A 283 34.41 -4.09 -3.79
N LEU A 284 34.84 -3.29 -4.76
CA LEU A 284 35.26 -3.72 -6.09
C LEU A 284 36.78 -3.79 -6.12
N PHE A 285 37.31 -4.95 -6.48
CA PHE A 285 38.73 -5.26 -6.46
C PHE A 285 39.21 -5.64 -7.86
N ASP A 286 40.45 -5.32 -8.18
CA ASP A 286 41.15 -5.94 -9.28
C ASP A 286 41.34 -7.45 -8.99
N ALA A 287 40.97 -8.31 -9.93
CA ALA A 287 40.96 -9.75 -9.68
C ALA A 287 42.35 -10.37 -9.64
N GLU A 288 43.36 -9.74 -10.26
CA GLU A 288 44.74 -10.23 -10.33
C GLU A 288 45.59 -9.71 -9.14
N SER A 289 45.57 -8.38 -8.91
CA SER A 289 46.37 -7.74 -7.86
C SER A 289 45.71 -7.80 -6.48
N GLY A 290 44.38 -7.92 -6.41
CA GLY A 290 43.60 -7.81 -5.17
C GLY A 290 43.46 -6.37 -4.66
N GLU A 291 43.88 -5.38 -5.44
CA GLU A 291 43.77 -3.97 -5.09
C GLU A 291 42.30 -3.52 -5.04
N LYS A 292 41.92 -2.78 -3.97
CA LYS A 292 40.58 -2.20 -3.84
C LYS A 292 40.45 -0.98 -4.74
N ILE A 293 39.52 -1.02 -5.68
CA ILE A 293 39.32 0.01 -6.72
C ILE A 293 38.22 1.00 -6.35
N ALA A 294 37.10 0.49 -5.76
CA ALA A 294 35.96 1.30 -5.40
C ALA A 294 35.17 0.63 -4.25
N SER A 295 34.67 1.41 -3.30
CA SER A 295 33.88 0.85 -2.21
C SER A 295 33.09 1.89 -1.37
N GLU A 296 33.42 3.19 -1.44
CA GLU A 296 32.91 4.19 -0.49
C GLU A 296 31.47 4.65 -0.83
N THR A 297 31.11 4.68 -2.10
CA THR A 297 29.75 5.04 -2.57
C THR A 297 29.23 4.05 -3.60
N GLU A 298 27.91 3.93 -3.71
CA GLU A 298 27.29 3.08 -4.77
C GLU A 298 27.62 3.63 -6.16
N GLU A 299 27.59 4.97 -6.31
CA GLU A 299 27.89 5.67 -7.56
C GLU A 299 29.27 5.33 -8.08
N GLU A 300 30.28 5.31 -7.19
CA GLU A 300 31.63 4.93 -7.54
C GLU A 300 31.72 3.48 -8.01
N VAL A 301 31.07 2.54 -7.31
CA VAL A 301 31.03 1.12 -7.68
C VAL A 301 30.38 0.95 -9.05
N TYR A 302 29.22 1.57 -9.31
CA TYR A 302 28.57 1.50 -10.62
C TYR A 302 29.40 2.15 -11.74
N ALA A 303 29.99 3.32 -11.48
CA ALA A 303 30.81 4.03 -12.46
C ALA A 303 32.02 3.19 -12.92
N ARG A 304 32.65 2.44 -11.99
CA ARG A 304 33.77 1.54 -12.31
C ARG A 304 33.34 0.33 -13.13
N LEU A 305 32.07 -0.03 -13.09
CA LEU A 305 31.48 -1.07 -13.96
C LEU A 305 30.99 -0.52 -15.31
N GLY A 306 31.16 0.80 -15.56
CA GLY A 306 30.65 1.44 -16.77
C GLY A 306 29.14 1.70 -16.74
N LEU A 307 28.54 1.77 -15.56
CA LEU A 307 27.13 2.00 -15.36
C LEU A 307 26.88 3.35 -14.65
N PRO A 308 25.81 4.08 -14.95
CA PRO A 308 25.31 5.10 -14.06
C PRO A 308 24.80 4.44 -12.75
N TRP A 309 24.64 5.25 -11.69
CA TRP A 309 23.97 4.76 -10.50
C TRP A 309 22.55 4.30 -10.82
N ILE A 310 22.23 3.05 -10.47
CA ILE A 310 20.92 2.48 -10.71
C ILE A 310 20.07 2.65 -9.46
N PRO A 311 18.93 3.35 -9.52
CA PRO A 311 18.03 3.51 -8.40
C PRO A 311 17.58 2.17 -7.80
N PRO A 312 17.49 2.04 -6.46
CA PRO A 312 17.10 0.79 -5.79
C PRO A 312 15.78 0.19 -6.32
N ALA A 313 14.78 1.02 -6.62
CA ALA A 313 13.49 0.60 -7.15
C ALA A 313 13.58 -0.16 -8.49
N LEU A 314 14.64 0.07 -9.28
CA LEU A 314 14.86 -0.59 -10.57
C LEU A 314 15.65 -1.90 -10.48
N ARG A 315 16.33 -2.19 -9.36
CA ARG A 315 17.27 -3.32 -9.20
C ARG A 315 16.56 -4.67 -9.06
N GLU A 316 15.81 -5.09 -10.08
CA GLU A 316 15.04 -6.34 -10.10
C GLU A 316 15.37 -7.26 -11.28
N ASP A 317 16.46 -6.95 -12.03
CA ASP A 317 16.87 -7.67 -13.25
C ASP A 317 15.77 -7.66 -14.34
N ARG A 318 15.24 -6.46 -14.61
CA ARG A 318 14.20 -6.21 -15.61
C ARG A 318 14.70 -5.39 -16.80
N GLY A 319 16.02 -5.39 -17.04
CA GLY A 319 16.68 -4.67 -18.12
C GLY A 319 17.38 -3.38 -17.67
N GLU A 320 17.49 -3.10 -16.37
CA GLU A 320 18.13 -1.90 -15.85
C GLU A 320 19.64 -1.86 -16.11
N ILE A 321 20.30 -3.02 -16.19
CA ILE A 321 21.72 -3.09 -16.53
C ILE A 321 21.91 -2.69 -17.99
N GLU A 322 21.15 -3.27 -18.91
CA GLU A 322 21.20 -2.96 -20.34
C GLU A 322 20.81 -1.51 -20.63
N ALA A 323 19.79 -1.00 -19.94
CA ALA A 323 19.40 0.41 -20.04
C ALA A 323 20.52 1.34 -19.54
N GLY A 324 21.16 0.99 -18.42
CA GLY A 324 22.29 1.75 -17.88
C GLY A 324 23.49 1.79 -18.83
N LEU A 325 23.82 0.66 -19.46
CA LEU A 325 24.92 0.59 -20.45
C LEU A 325 24.64 1.42 -21.72
N ARG A 326 23.36 1.70 -22.03
CA ARG A 326 22.95 2.53 -23.18
C ARG A 326 22.59 3.96 -22.82
N ASP A 327 22.75 4.34 -21.54
CA ASP A 327 22.32 5.65 -21.00
C ASP A 327 20.80 5.91 -21.22
N GLU A 328 19.99 4.86 -21.03
CA GLU A 328 18.53 4.86 -21.25
C GLU A 328 17.74 4.69 -19.92
N LEU A 329 18.38 4.82 -18.76
CA LEU A 329 17.65 4.79 -17.49
C LEU A 329 16.70 5.98 -17.40
N PRO A 330 15.43 5.76 -16.96
CA PRO A 330 14.47 6.85 -16.82
C PRO A 330 14.85 7.77 -15.65
N ASP A 331 14.55 9.06 -15.81
CA ASP A 331 14.47 10.00 -14.69
C ASP A 331 13.16 9.73 -13.93
N LEU A 332 13.27 8.98 -12.83
CA LEU A 332 12.13 8.44 -12.10
C LEU A 332 11.33 9.55 -11.41
N VAL A 333 10.02 9.43 -11.45
CA VAL A 333 9.12 10.29 -10.69
C VAL A 333 9.45 10.25 -9.20
N THR A 334 9.40 11.42 -8.55
CA THR A 334 9.64 11.59 -7.11
C THR A 334 8.43 12.21 -6.41
N GLU A 335 8.37 12.13 -5.07
CA GLU A 335 7.31 12.80 -4.30
C GLU A 335 7.31 14.33 -4.54
N SER A 336 8.48 14.94 -4.75
CA SER A 336 8.59 16.37 -5.02
C SER A 336 8.05 16.79 -6.40
N ASP A 337 7.85 15.86 -7.33
CA ASP A 337 7.20 16.12 -8.62
C ASP A 337 5.69 16.19 -8.49
N LEU A 338 5.11 15.55 -7.48
CA LEU A 338 3.67 15.55 -7.26
C LEU A 338 3.16 16.95 -6.94
N ARG A 339 2.13 17.36 -7.65
CA ARG A 339 1.47 18.66 -7.49
C ARG A 339 0.12 18.57 -6.83
N GLY A 340 -0.40 17.36 -6.63
CA GLY A 340 -1.69 17.14 -6.00
C GLY A 340 -2.07 15.67 -5.93
N ASP A 341 -3.21 15.45 -5.31
CA ASP A 341 -3.86 14.16 -5.14
C ASP A 341 -5.22 14.21 -5.83
N LEU A 342 -5.57 13.18 -6.59
CA LEU A 342 -6.78 13.16 -7.42
C LEU A 342 -7.83 12.16 -6.96
N HIS A 343 -7.57 11.41 -5.86
CA HIS A 343 -8.49 10.46 -5.28
C HIS A 343 -8.45 10.50 -3.75
N THR A 344 -9.44 11.16 -3.15
CA THR A 344 -9.54 11.32 -1.69
C THR A 344 -10.98 11.45 -1.22
N HIS A 345 -11.23 11.10 0.03
CA HIS A 345 -12.55 11.03 0.65
C HIS A 345 -12.67 11.95 1.86
N THR A 346 -13.90 12.37 2.15
CA THR A 346 -14.26 13.17 3.31
C THR A 346 -15.27 12.43 4.19
N ASP A 347 -15.64 13.02 5.34
CA ASP A 347 -16.68 12.52 6.22
C ASP A 347 -18.09 12.55 5.60
N LEU A 348 -18.21 13.09 4.38
CA LEU A 348 -19.46 13.00 3.62
C LEU A 348 -19.79 11.54 3.25
N THR A 349 -18.76 10.70 3.04
CA THR A 349 -18.90 9.25 2.78
C THR A 349 -18.23 8.43 3.88
N ASP A 350 -17.07 7.90 3.67
CA ASP A 350 -16.36 7.00 4.59
C ASP A 350 -15.01 7.53 5.07
N GLY A 351 -14.66 8.74 4.66
CA GLY A 351 -13.53 9.45 5.24
C GLY A 351 -13.77 9.82 6.70
N LEU A 352 -12.71 10.16 7.42
CA LEU A 352 -12.71 10.45 8.86
C LEU A 352 -12.63 11.94 9.18
N ALA A 353 -12.29 12.75 8.19
CA ALA A 353 -12.08 14.19 8.34
C ALA A 353 -12.98 15.00 7.40
N PRO A 354 -13.46 16.18 7.85
CA PRO A 354 -14.25 17.05 7.00
C PRO A 354 -13.42 17.68 5.88
N LEU A 355 -14.10 18.17 4.86
CA LEU A 355 -13.50 18.79 3.67
C LEU A 355 -12.43 19.83 4.01
N GLU A 356 -12.70 20.72 4.96
CA GLU A 356 -11.81 21.81 5.34
C GLU A 356 -10.49 21.31 5.95
N GLU A 357 -10.56 20.23 6.70
CA GLU A 357 -9.39 19.60 7.33
C GLU A 357 -8.52 18.89 6.30
N MET A 358 -9.13 18.12 5.39
CA MET A 358 -8.44 17.47 4.29
C MET A 358 -7.77 18.50 3.36
N ALA A 359 -8.47 19.57 3.01
CA ALA A 359 -7.94 20.65 2.18
C ALA A 359 -6.78 21.41 2.87
N ARG A 360 -6.86 21.64 4.19
CA ARG A 360 -5.77 22.23 4.96
C ARG A 360 -4.52 21.35 4.93
N ALA A 361 -4.68 20.05 5.13
CA ALA A 361 -3.57 19.10 5.06
C ALA A 361 -2.92 19.06 3.66
N ALA A 362 -3.71 19.21 2.61
CA ALA A 362 -3.20 19.36 1.24
C ALA A 362 -2.36 20.64 1.06
N VAL A 363 -2.76 21.75 1.68
CA VAL A 363 -1.97 23.00 1.72
C VAL A 363 -0.64 22.79 2.44
N GLU A 364 -0.67 22.13 3.60
CA GLU A 364 0.53 21.87 4.40
C GLU A 364 1.53 20.99 3.66
N ARG A 365 1.06 20.09 2.78
CA ARG A 365 1.88 19.29 1.86
C ARG A 365 2.40 20.06 0.66
N GLY A 366 1.96 21.30 0.46
CA GLY A 366 2.39 22.14 -0.66
C GLY A 366 1.74 21.78 -2.00
N TYR A 367 0.60 21.10 -1.98
CA TYR A 367 -0.11 20.74 -3.21
C TYR A 367 -0.63 21.98 -3.95
N ALA A 368 -0.53 21.96 -5.26
CA ALA A 368 -1.06 23.00 -6.14
C ALA A 368 -2.54 22.78 -6.46
N TYR A 369 -3.00 21.54 -6.44
CA TYR A 369 -4.40 21.16 -6.60
C TYR A 369 -4.71 19.90 -5.77
N TYR A 370 -5.99 19.72 -5.43
CA TYR A 370 -6.47 18.63 -4.62
C TYR A 370 -7.91 18.29 -5.02
N ALA A 371 -8.16 17.01 -5.28
CA ALA A 371 -9.49 16.55 -5.65
C ALA A 371 -10.19 15.88 -4.47
N VAL A 372 -11.46 16.21 -4.29
CA VAL A 372 -12.37 15.50 -3.37
C VAL A 372 -13.26 14.62 -4.23
N THR A 373 -13.22 13.32 -3.99
CA THR A 373 -13.84 12.31 -4.85
C THR A 373 -14.69 11.34 -4.04
N ASP A 374 -15.51 11.84 -3.15
CA ASP A 374 -16.43 11.04 -2.36
C ASP A 374 -17.28 10.09 -3.23
N HIS A 375 -17.69 8.96 -2.65
CA HIS A 375 -18.34 7.88 -3.37
C HIS A 375 -19.67 8.26 -4.01
N GLY A 376 -19.97 7.64 -5.16
CA GLY A 376 -21.26 7.69 -5.83
C GLY A 376 -22.36 6.87 -5.11
N PRO A 377 -23.61 6.95 -5.58
CA PRO A 377 -24.78 6.37 -4.88
C PRO A 377 -24.83 4.85 -4.88
N ASP A 378 -24.23 4.18 -5.87
CA ASP A 378 -24.31 2.71 -5.99
C ASP A 378 -23.44 1.99 -4.97
N LEU A 379 -22.59 2.70 -4.23
CA LEU A 379 -22.03 2.19 -2.99
C LEU A 379 -23.04 2.35 -1.86
N TYR A 380 -23.99 1.41 -1.78
CA TYR A 380 -25.18 1.46 -0.91
C TYR A 380 -24.89 1.86 0.55
N MET A 381 -23.71 1.51 1.06
CA MET A 381 -23.32 1.80 2.44
C MET A 381 -23.14 3.30 2.70
N GLN A 382 -22.84 4.10 1.68
CA GLN A 382 -22.54 5.53 1.80
C GLN A 382 -23.78 6.43 1.66
N GLN A 383 -24.88 5.88 1.15
CA GLN A 383 -26.17 6.57 1.00
C GLN A 383 -26.04 7.96 0.35
N MET A 384 -25.16 8.06 -0.67
CA MET A 384 -24.98 9.31 -1.40
C MET A 384 -26.24 9.66 -2.19
N THR A 385 -26.62 10.94 -2.18
CA THR A 385 -27.70 11.45 -3.01
C THR A 385 -27.22 12.59 -3.90
N ARG A 386 -28.01 12.90 -4.91
CA ARG A 386 -27.72 14.03 -5.82
C ARG A 386 -27.64 15.37 -5.07
N GLU A 387 -28.54 15.57 -4.10
CA GLU A 387 -28.62 16.79 -3.28
C GLU A 387 -27.37 16.93 -2.41
N ARG A 388 -26.92 15.87 -1.75
CA ARG A 388 -25.71 15.87 -0.92
C ARG A 388 -24.47 16.20 -1.76
N MET A 389 -24.35 15.58 -2.93
CA MET A 389 -23.24 15.81 -3.86
C MET A 389 -23.23 17.23 -4.41
N LEU A 390 -24.40 17.82 -4.70
CA LEU A 390 -24.51 19.22 -5.11
C LEU A 390 -24.16 20.18 -3.98
N ALA A 391 -24.57 19.89 -2.75
CA ALA A 391 -24.19 20.67 -1.57
C ALA A 391 -22.66 20.67 -1.37
N GLN A 392 -22.01 19.50 -1.48
CA GLN A 392 -20.55 19.42 -1.43
C GLN A 392 -19.88 20.23 -2.55
N ARG A 393 -20.43 20.19 -3.76
CA ARG A 393 -19.91 21.00 -4.87
C ARG A 393 -19.85 22.50 -4.54
N GLU A 394 -20.88 23.03 -3.90
CA GLU A 394 -20.89 24.43 -3.47
C GLU A 394 -19.86 24.68 -2.36
N GLN A 395 -19.73 23.78 -1.37
CA GLN A 395 -18.71 23.88 -0.33
C GLN A 395 -17.29 23.89 -0.93
N VAL A 396 -17.00 22.97 -1.88
CA VAL A 396 -15.71 22.93 -2.58
C VAL A 396 -15.45 24.24 -3.33
N ARG A 397 -16.46 24.81 -4.01
CA ARG A 397 -16.34 26.10 -4.73
C ARG A 397 -16.06 27.27 -3.79
N GLU A 398 -16.76 27.35 -2.66
CA GLU A 398 -16.57 28.41 -1.66
C GLU A 398 -15.17 28.32 -1.05
N LEU A 399 -14.72 27.12 -0.72
CA LEU A 399 -13.42 26.86 -0.13
C LEU A 399 -12.28 27.13 -1.15
N ASP A 400 -12.43 26.69 -2.42
CA ASP A 400 -11.49 27.03 -3.52
C ASP A 400 -11.37 28.56 -3.67
N GLY A 401 -12.51 29.27 -3.63
CA GLY A 401 -12.53 30.73 -3.66
C GLY A 401 -11.75 31.37 -2.52
N THR A 402 -11.78 30.78 -1.34
CA THR A 402 -11.04 31.23 -0.15
C THR A 402 -9.53 31.01 -0.31
N TYR A 403 -9.10 29.83 -0.72
CA TYR A 403 -7.67 29.52 -0.93
C TYR A 403 -7.07 30.35 -2.08
N ARG A 404 -7.82 30.61 -3.12
CA ARG A 404 -7.38 31.52 -4.24
C ARG A 404 -7.13 32.94 -3.79
N LYS A 405 -7.91 33.46 -2.84
CA LYS A 405 -7.77 34.84 -2.32
C LYS A 405 -6.60 34.96 -1.33
N GLN A 406 -6.31 33.92 -0.57
CA GLN A 406 -5.24 33.90 0.44
C GLN A 406 -3.83 33.73 -0.16
N GLY A 407 -3.72 33.21 -1.38
CA GLY A 407 -2.46 32.83 -1.99
C GLY A 407 -1.71 33.96 -2.68
N ARG A 408 -0.60 34.43 -2.08
CA ARG A 408 0.46 35.12 -2.82
C ARG A 408 1.19 34.10 -3.72
N ARG A 409 0.82 34.02 -5.03
CA ARG A 409 1.45 33.28 -6.13
C ARG A 409 1.19 31.77 -6.31
N ARG A 410 0.74 30.96 -5.32
CA ARG A 410 0.39 29.53 -5.48
C ARG A 410 -0.65 29.10 -4.45
N GLY A 411 -1.89 29.53 -4.59
CA GLY A 411 -2.99 29.02 -3.77
C GLY A 411 -3.39 27.61 -4.20
N LEU A 412 -3.80 26.74 -3.24
CA LEU A 412 -4.39 25.45 -3.53
C LEU A 412 -5.62 25.61 -4.43
N ARG A 413 -5.77 24.75 -5.42
CA ARG A 413 -6.96 24.59 -6.25
C ARG A 413 -7.71 23.35 -5.83
N LEU A 414 -8.95 23.51 -5.41
CA LEU A 414 -9.82 22.38 -5.12
C LEU A 414 -10.57 21.96 -6.38
N LEU A 415 -10.61 20.66 -6.61
CA LEU A 415 -11.35 20.02 -7.69
C LEU A 415 -12.48 19.21 -7.08
N HIS A 416 -13.69 19.41 -7.56
CA HIS A 416 -14.84 18.60 -7.17
C HIS A 416 -14.94 17.40 -8.11
N GLY A 417 -14.63 16.25 -7.60
CA GLY A 417 -14.70 14.95 -8.29
C GLY A 417 -15.72 14.02 -7.68
N VAL A 418 -15.67 12.78 -8.12
CA VAL A 418 -16.47 11.65 -7.58
C VAL A 418 -15.77 10.34 -7.85
N GLU A 419 -15.82 9.41 -6.90
CA GLU A 419 -15.51 8.01 -7.16
C GLU A 419 -16.80 7.26 -7.52
N LEU A 420 -16.88 6.87 -8.79
CA LEU A 420 -18.01 6.16 -9.39
C LEU A 420 -17.84 4.64 -9.24
N ASN A 421 -18.95 3.95 -9.04
CA ASN A 421 -18.96 2.50 -9.14
C ASN A 421 -19.09 2.07 -10.60
N ILE A 422 -18.25 1.14 -11.05
CA ILE A 422 -18.42 0.47 -12.31
C ILE A 422 -19.38 -0.70 -12.07
N GLY A 423 -20.58 -0.61 -12.62
CA GLY A 423 -21.60 -1.66 -12.55
C GLY A 423 -21.21 -2.95 -13.30
N PRO A 424 -21.88 -4.08 -13.09
CA PRO A 424 -21.48 -5.36 -13.66
C PRO A 424 -21.51 -5.39 -15.21
N GLN A 425 -22.21 -4.47 -15.87
CA GLN A 425 -22.23 -4.29 -17.32
C GLN A 425 -21.32 -3.15 -17.80
N GLY A 426 -20.55 -2.50 -16.91
CA GLY A 426 -19.63 -1.42 -17.24
C GLY A 426 -20.25 -0.03 -17.33
N GLY A 427 -21.53 0.13 -16.96
CA GLY A 427 -22.10 1.45 -16.70
C GLY A 427 -21.60 2.02 -15.39
N VAL A 428 -21.61 3.34 -15.24
CA VAL A 428 -21.25 4.04 -13.99
C VAL A 428 -22.47 4.72 -13.38
N ASP A 429 -22.36 5.04 -12.08
CA ASP A 429 -23.36 5.83 -11.37
C ASP A 429 -23.63 7.13 -12.13
N TRP A 430 -24.82 7.61 -12.04
CA TRP A 430 -25.30 8.85 -12.62
C TRP A 430 -25.22 9.01 -14.15
N PRO A 431 -26.17 9.71 -14.72
CA PRO A 431 -26.18 10.01 -16.15
C PRO A 431 -25.16 11.08 -16.52
N GLU A 432 -24.76 11.11 -17.80
CA GLU A 432 -23.76 12.01 -18.35
C GLU A 432 -24.00 13.50 -18.02
N GLU A 433 -25.28 13.94 -18.02
CA GLU A 433 -25.67 15.32 -17.67
C GLU A 433 -25.21 15.69 -16.24
N PHE A 434 -25.27 14.75 -15.31
CA PHE A 434 -24.80 15.00 -13.95
C PHE A 434 -23.28 14.89 -13.84
N LEU A 435 -22.68 13.94 -14.57
CA LEU A 435 -21.24 13.76 -14.64
C LEU A 435 -20.53 14.96 -15.25
N SER A 436 -21.16 15.68 -16.17
CA SER A 436 -20.59 16.88 -16.79
C SER A 436 -20.27 18.00 -15.79
N GLY A 437 -20.89 17.97 -14.62
CA GLY A 437 -20.68 18.97 -13.57
C GLY A 437 -19.44 18.73 -12.69
N PHE A 438 -18.76 17.58 -12.80
CA PHE A 438 -17.53 17.32 -12.06
C PHE A 438 -16.27 17.76 -12.80
N ASP A 439 -15.25 18.16 -12.07
CA ASP A 439 -13.91 18.43 -12.62
C ASP A 439 -13.26 17.14 -13.11
N LEU A 440 -13.42 16.03 -12.36
CA LEU A 440 -12.94 14.69 -12.72
C LEU A 440 -13.82 13.59 -12.11
N CYS A 441 -13.78 12.41 -12.73
CA CYS A 441 -14.40 11.20 -12.20
C CYS A 441 -13.36 10.08 -12.16
N VAL A 442 -13.18 9.49 -11.00
CA VAL A 442 -12.51 8.20 -10.79
C VAL A 442 -13.57 7.12 -10.89
N ALA A 443 -13.33 6.01 -11.56
CA ALA A 443 -14.29 4.93 -11.67
C ALA A 443 -13.66 3.61 -11.22
N SER A 444 -14.32 2.94 -10.28
CA SER A 444 -13.75 1.79 -9.56
C SER A 444 -14.73 0.61 -9.49
N VAL A 445 -14.18 -0.59 -9.38
CA VAL A 445 -14.95 -1.82 -9.19
C VAL A 445 -15.08 -2.12 -7.69
N HIS A 446 -16.28 -1.97 -7.10
CA HIS A 446 -16.53 -2.23 -5.68
C HIS A 446 -17.38 -3.46 -5.41
N SER A 447 -17.87 -4.14 -6.44
CA SER A 447 -18.76 -5.28 -6.31
C SER A 447 -18.61 -6.27 -7.47
N HIS A 448 -19.25 -7.44 -7.37
CA HIS A 448 -19.26 -8.44 -8.44
C HIS A 448 -17.84 -8.90 -8.86
N PHE A 449 -16.94 -9.07 -7.89
CA PHE A 449 -15.55 -9.49 -8.11
C PHE A 449 -15.41 -10.88 -8.74
N ASN A 450 -16.48 -11.70 -8.70
CA ASN A 450 -16.51 -13.09 -9.18
C ASN A 450 -16.99 -13.25 -10.64
N GLN A 451 -17.16 -12.16 -11.39
CA GLN A 451 -17.45 -12.25 -12.82
C GLN A 451 -16.30 -12.96 -13.57
N SER A 452 -16.60 -13.54 -14.73
CA SER A 452 -15.59 -14.14 -15.60
C SER A 452 -14.59 -13.09 -16.10
N ARG A 453 -13.42 -13.55 -16.55
CA ARG A 453 -12.38 -12.70 -17.11
C ARG A 453 -12.92 -11.78 -18.22
N ASP A 454 -13.70 -12.34 -19.14
CA ASP A 454 -14.28 -11.58 -20.25
C ASP A 454 -15.29 -10.53 -19.77
N GLU A 455 -16.09 -10.86 -18.76
CA GLU A 455 -17.05 -9.92 -18.18
C GLU A 455 -16.35 -8.77 -17.45
N GLN A 456 -15.33 -9.08 -16.63
CA GLN A 456 -14.53 -8.05 -15.95
C GLN A 456 -13.80 -7.17 -16.96
N THR A 457 -13.24 -7.75 -18.00
CA THR A 457 -12.56 -6.99 -19.07
C THR A 457 -13.52 -6.04 -19.77
N ARG A 458 -14.66 -6.55 -20.28
CA ARG A 458 -15.67 -5.71 -20.94
C ARG A 458 -16.21 -4.60 -20.05
N ARG A 459 -16.41 -4.90 -18.77
CA ARG A 459 -16.88 -3.98 -17.75
C ARG A 459 -15.97 -2.77 -17.63
N ILE A 460 -14.65 -2.99 -17.45
CA ILE A 460 -13.68 -1.90 -17.30
C ILE A 460 -13.48 -1.15 -18.61
N VAL A 461 -13.36 -1.88 -19.74
CA VAL A 461 -13.22 -1.25 -21.07
C VAL A 461 -14.39 -0.32 -21.36
N ARG A 462 -15.62 -0.73 -21.05
CA ARG A 462 -16.81 0.11 -21.24
C ARG A 462 -16.80 1.35 -20.33
N ALA A 463 -16.31 1.22 -19.10
CA ALA A 463 -16.14 2.38 -18.23
C ALA A 463 -15.10 3.38 -18.80
N CYS A 464 -13.99 2.90 -19.37
CA CYS A 464 -13.01 3.74 -20.06
C CYS A 464 -13.61 4.51 -21.26
N GLU A 465 -14.59 3.93 -21.92
CA GLU A 465 -15.28 4.54 -23.08
C GLU A 465 -16.25 5.65 -22.69
N ASN A 466 -16.61 5.77 -21.41
CA ASN A 466 -17.40 6.90 -20.92
C ASN A 466 -16.55 8.18 -20.97
N PRO A 467 -17.03 9.26 -21.64
CA PRO A 467 -16.26 10.49 -21.83
C PRO A 467 -15.99 11.27 -20.53
N TYR A 468 -16.67 10.94 -19.44
CA TYR A 468 -16.51 11.58 -18.14
C TYR A 468 -15.59 10.80 -17.19
N VAL A 469 -15.32 9.53 -17.44
CA VAL A 469 -14.40 8.73 -16.63
C VAL A 469 -12.95 9.09 -16.99
N ASN A 470 -12.24 9.68 -16.05
CA ASN A 470 -10.87 10.19 -16.24
C ASN A 470 -9.79 9.22 -15.75
N ILE A 471 -10.08 8.51 -14.64
CA ILE A 471 -9.15 7.59 -13.97
C ILE A 471 -9.90 6.30 -13.68
N ILE A 472 -9.29 5.15 -13.91
CA ILE A 472 -9.73 3.88 -13.33
C ILE A 472 -9.04 3.71 -11.99
N GLY A 473 -9.81 3.82 -10.90
CA GLY A 473 -9.34 3.70 -9.53
C GLY A 473 -9.03 2.24 -9.16
N HIS A 474 -7.96 2.02 -8.37
CA HIS A 474 -7.48 0.69 -7.93
C HIS A 474 -7.85 -0.45 -8.91
N PRO A 475 -7.25 -0.47 -10.11
CA PRO A 475 -7.76 -1.14 -11.30
C PRO A 475 -7.97 -2.65 -11.14
N THR A 476 -7.21 -3.33 -10.28
CA THR A 476 -7.35 -4.76 -10.00
C THR A 476 -8.18 -5.04 -8.75
N THR A 477 -8.51 -4.02 -7.98
CA THR A 477 -9.24 -4.12 -6.70
C THR A 477 -8.59 -5.02 -5.65
N ARG A 478 -7.31 -5.37 -5.82
CA ARG A 478 -6.59 -6.24 -4.90
C ARG A 478 -6.48 -5.63 -3.50
N ILE A 479 -6.40 -6.48 -2.49
CA ILE A 479 -5.99 -6.13 -1.13
C ILE A 479 -4.92 -7.13 -0.72
N LEU A 480 -3.71 -6.65 -0.48
CA LEU A 480 -2.54 -7.47 -0.19
C LEU A 480 -2.80 -8.38 1.02
N GLY A 481 -2.54 -9.67 0.85
CA GLY A 481 -2.80 -10.68 1.87
C GLY A 481 -4.27 -10.99 2.16
N LYS A 482 -5.25 -10.25 1.59
CA LYS A 482 -6.68 -10.41 1.90
C LYS A 482 -7.55 -10.74 0.69
N ARG A 483 -7.30 -10.11 -0.46
CA ARG A 483 -8.11 -10.32 -1.68
C ARG A 483 -7.23 -10.27 -2.91
N PRO A 484 -7.23 -11.32 -3.74
CA PRO A 484 -6.55 -11.27 -5.03
C PRO A 484 -7.20 -10.23 -5.94
N GLY A 485 -6.46 -9.75 -6.91
CA GLY A 485 -7.03 -8.92 -7.97
C GLY A 485 -8.11 -9.65 -8.76
N ILE A 486 -9.01 -8.88 -9.38
CA ILE A 486 -10.01 -9.45 -10.31
C ILE A 486 -9.30 -10.06 -11.52
N ASP A 487 -9.89 -11.13 -12.05
CA ASP A 487 -9.40 -11.76 -13.27
C ASP A 487 -9.92 -10.97 -14.49
N ALA A 488 -9.08 -10.13 -15.07
CA ALA A 488 -9.36 -9.36 -16.27
C ALA A 488 -8.19 -9.43 -17.26
N ASP A 489 -8.47 -9.25 -18.55
CA ASP A 489 -7.44 -9.04 -19.57
C ASP A 489 -6.89 -7.61 -19.45
N LEU A 490 -5.84 -7.45 -18.66
CA LEU A 490 -5.26 -6.14 -18.40
C LEU A 490 -4.68 -5.50 -19.66
N ASP A 491 -4.16 -6.26 -20.65
CA ASP A 491 -3.66 -5.67 -21.90
C ASP A 491 -4.81 -5.06 -22.72
N ALA A 492 -5.98 -5.69 -22.75
CA ALA A 492 -7.18 -5.10 -23.36
C ALA A 492 -7.63 -3.82 -22.61
N VAL A 493 -7.55 -3.81 -21.27
CA VAL A 493 -7.83 -2.62 -20.45
C VAL A 493 -6.82 -1.51 -20.76
N PHE A 494 -5.53 -1.82 -20.79
CA PHE A 494 -4.47 -0.86 -21.10
C PHE A 494 -4.65 -0.24 -22.49
N ALA A 495 -4.95 -1.06 -23.49
CA ALA A 495 -5.26 -0.57 -24.83
C ALA A 495 -6.49 0.35 -24.86
N ALA A 496 -7.53 0.05 -24.08
CA ALA A 496 -8.70 0.91 -23.95
C ALA A 496 -8.36 2.24 -23.28
N CYS A 497 -7.61 2.22 -22.17
CA CYS A 497 -7.15 3.42 -21.47
C CYS A 497 -6.33 4.33 -22.38
N ALA A 498 -5.36 3.77 -23.12
CA ALA A 498 -4.54 4.53 -24.07
C ALA A 498 -5.38 5.17 -25.17
N ARG A 499 -6.33 4.42 -25.74
CA ARG A 499 -7.22 4.88 -26.83
C ARG A 499 -8.18 5.98 -26.38
N THR A 500 -8.70 5.89 -25.15
CA THR A 500 -9.73 6.81 -24.63
C THR A 500 -9.15 7.99 -23.85
N GLY A 501 -7.85 8.01 -23.58
CA GLY A 501 -7.22 9.01 -22.72
C GLY A 501 -7.67 8.90 -21.25
N THR A 502 -7.92 7.67 -20.78
CA THR A 502 -8.19 7.38 -19.36
C THR A 502 -6.89 7.02 -18.67
N ALA A 503 -6.61 7.61 -17.52
CA ALA A 503 -5.46 7.23 -16.70
C ALA A 503 -5.77 5.96 -15.88
N LEU A 504 -4.71 5.23 -15.51
CA LEU A 504 -4.77 4.18 -14.51
C LEU A 504 -4.24 4.69 -13.18
N GLU A 505 -4.94 4.40 -12.12
CA GLU A 505 -4.47 4.71 -10.77
C GLU A 505 -3.29 3.81 -10.36
N ILE A 506 -2.37 4.41 -9.63
CA ILE A 506 -1.43 3.73 -8.74
C ILE A 506 -1.86 4.14 -7.33
N ASN A 507 -2.78 3.37 -6.78
CA ASN A 507 -3.32 3.59 -5.45
C ASN A 507 -2.21 3.39 -4.41
N ALA A 508 -1.92 4.43 -3.65
CA ALA A 508 -0.79 4.45 -2.72
C ALA A 508 -1.14 3.85 -1.34
N HIS A 509 -2.39 3.42 -1.13
CA HIS A 509 -2.75 2.78 0.14
C HIS A 509 -1.93 1.49 0.32
N PRO A 510 -1.22 1.33 1.46
CA PRO A 510 -0.24 0.25 1.64
C PRO A 510 -0.80 -1.15 1.50
N ASP A 511 -2.09 -1.35 1.84
CA ASP A 511 -2.75 -2.64 1.67
C ASP A 511 -3.19 -2.93 0.23
N ARG A 512 -3.10 -1.94 -0.69
CA ARG A 512 -3.46 -2.08 -2.11
C ARG A 512 -2.24 -2.08 -3.02
N LEU A 513 -1.50 -0.95 -3.10
CA LEU A 513 -0.46 -0.65 -4.07
C LEU A 513 -0.88 -1.11 -5.48
N ASP A 514 -2.05 -0.65 -5.91
CA ASP A 514 -2.77 -1.09 -7.11
C ASP A 514 -2.86 0.06 -8.12
N LEU A 515 -2.18 -0.02 -9.19
CA LEU A 515 -1.64 -1.10 -9.98
C LEU A 515 -0.25 -1.54 -9.46
N ARG A 516 0.07 -2.85 -9.50
CA ARG A 516 1.41 -3.32 -9.13
C ARG A 516 2.46 -2.99 -10.19
N ASP A 517 3.72 -2.97 -9.78
CA ASP A 517 4.87 -2.57 -10.59
C ASP A 517 4.99 -3.31 -11.94
N GLU A 518 4.72 -4.61 -12.00
CA GLU A 518 4.76 -5.40 -13.23
C GLU A 518 3.69 -4.99 -14.24
N ASP A 519 2.49 -4.70 -13.75
CA ASP A 519 1.38 -4.27 -14.59
C ASP A 519 1.56 -2.81 -15.03
N ILE A 520 2.19 -1.95 -14.22
CA ILE A 520 2.62 -0.60 -14.61
C ILE A 520 3.60 -0.66 -15.79
N LEU A 521 4.62 -1.52 -15.70
CA LEU A 521 5.58 -1.73 -16.81
C LEU A 521 4.89 -2.16 -18.11
N ARG A 522 3.89 -3.02 -18.02
CA ARG A 522 3.08 -3.46 -19.17
C ARG A 522 2.24 -2.31 -19.72
N ALA A 523 1.48 -1.63 -18.84
CA ALA A 523 0.59 -0.52 -19.21
C ALA A 523 1.36 0.65 -19.86
N ARG A 524 2.57 0.96 -19.37
CA ARG A 524 3.46 1.97 -19.96
C ARG A 524 3.76 1.70 -21.44
N ARG A 525 3.95 0.43 -21.82
CA ARG A 525 4.20 0.05 -23.22
C ARG A 525 3.02 0.33 -24.15
N HIS A 526 1.80 0.42 -23.61
CA HIS A 526 0.61 0.84 -24.34
C HIS A 526 0.46 2.36 -24.43
N GLY A 527 1.34 3.14 -23.78
CA GLY A 527 1.26 4.60 -23.75
C GLY A 527 0.21 5.17 -22.77
N VAL A 528 -0.25 4.36 -21.83
CA VAL A 528 -1.17 4.78 -20.77
C VAL A 528 -0.53 5.84 -19.87
N LYS A 529 -1.32 6.79 -19.38
CA LYS A 529 -0.93 7.72 -18.33
C LYS A 529 -1.44 7.22 -16.96
N PHE A 530 -0.74 7.64 -15.90
CA PHE A 530 -1.01 7.17 -14.55
C PHE A 530 -1.36 8.34 -13.63
N ALA A 531 -2.13 8.05 -12.58
CA ALA A 531 -2.33 8.93 -11.44
C ALA A 531 -1.80 8.21 -10.19
N VAL A 532 -0.92 8.85 -9.44
CA VAL A 532 -0.48 8.34 -8.12
C VAL A 532 -1.35 9.00 -7.08
N ASP A 533 -2.29 8.28 -6.51
CA ASP A 533 -3.30 8.83 -5.62
C ASP A 533 -3.30 8.09 -4.28
N SER A 534 -3.60 8.82 -3.19
CA SER A 534 -3.54 8.25 -1.85
C SER A 534 -4.75 7.40 -1.48
N ASP A 535 -5.90 7.61 -2.12
CA ASP A 535 -7.20 7.07 -1.70
C ASP A 535 -7.44 7.40 -0.21
N ALA A 536 -7.10 8.64 0.16
CA ALA A 536 -7.04 9.05 1.56
C ALA A 536 -8.42 9.17 2.19
N HIS A 537 -8.64 8.44 3.27
CA HIS A 537 -9.81 8.49 4.12
C HIS A 537 -9.54 9.25 5.44
N SER A 538 -8.33 9.74 5.62
CA SER A 538 -7.93 10.59 6.74
C SER A 538 -6.74 11.45 6.36
N VAL A 539 -6.46 12.48 7.15
CA VAL A 539 -5.26 13.34 6.96
C VAL A 539 -3.97 12.53 6.97
N LEU A 540 -3.88 11.49 7.80
CA LEU A 540 -2.70 10.62 7.88
C LEU A 540 -2.46 9.85 6.58
N HIS A 541 -3.52 9.40 5.90
CA HIS A 541 -3.40 8.64 4.66
C HIS A 541 -2.77 9.43 3.52
N LEU A 542 -2.79 10.77 3.56
CA LEU A 542 -2.08 11.59 2.58
C LEU A 542 -0.55 11.33 2.58
N ALA A 543 0.01 10.81 3.69
CA ALA A 543 1.41 10.40 3.76
C ALA A 543 1.73 9.15 2.94
N ASN A 544 0.72 8.38 2.56
CA ASN A 544 0.88 7.14 1.80
C ASN A 544 1.41 7.38 0.38
N MET A 545 1.35 8.62 -0.12
CA MET A 545 1.89 8.98 -1.44
C MET A 545 3.31 8.44 -1.69
N ARG A 546 4.16 8.38 -0.66
CA ARG A 546 5.51 7.81 -0.75
C ARG A 546 5.53 6.36 -1.24
N TYR A 547 4.53 5.57 -0.88
CA TYR A 547 4.41 4.16 -1.30
C TYR A 547 3.95 4.03 -2.76
N GLY A 548 2.99 4.87 -3.16
CA GLY A 548 2.54 4.98 -4.55
C GLY A 548 3.67 5.43 -5.48
N VAL A 549 4.46 6.43 -5.08
CA VAL A 549 5.65 6.89 -5.81
C VAL A 549 6.68 5.77 -5.91
N GLY A 550 6.97 5.05 -4.82
CA GLY A 550 7.87 3.90 -4.84
C GLY A 550 7.41 2.81 -5.83
N THR A 551 6.10 2.53 -5.87
CA THR A 551 5.51 1.59 -6.82
C THR A 551 5.61 2.10 -8.27
N ALA A 552 5.38 3.40 -8.49
CA ALA A 552 5.56 4.05 -9.79
C ALA A 552 7.01 3.98 -10.29
N GLN A 553 7.98 4.24 -9.40
CA GLN A 553 9.41 4.09 -9.68
C GLN A 553 9.78 2.66 -10.07
N ARG A 554 9.25 1.65 -9.36
CA ARG A 554 9.42 0.23 -9.71
C ARG A 554 8.80 -0.11 -11.07
N GLY A 555 7.78 0.62 -11.48
CA GLY A 555 7.17 0.58 -12.81
C GLY A 555 7.91 1.43 -13.86
N TRP A 556 9.08 1.99 -13.56
CA TRP A 556 9.92 2.80 -14.45
C TRP A 556 9.26 4.10 -14.92
N LEU A 557 8.33 4.67 -14.14
CA LEU A 557 7.64 5.88 -14.53
C LEU A 557 8.47 7.13 -14.29
N THR A 558 8.33 8.06 -15.23
CA THR A 558 8.83 9.44 -15.15
C THR A 558 7.71 10.40 -14.76
N ALA A 559 8.04 11.65 -14.42
CA ALA A 559 7.04 12.69 -14.19
C ALA A 559 6.13 12.92 -15.40
N GLU A 560 6.58 12.67 -16.63
CA GLU A 560 5.78 12.78 -17.84
C GLU A 560 4.69 11.68 -17.96
N ASP A 561 4.87 10.57 -17.29
CA ASP A 561 3.92 9.46 -17.30
C ASP A 561 2.80 9.64 -16.27
N VAL A 562 3.00 10.49 -15.25
CA VAL A 562 2.11 10.67 -14.10
C VAL A 562 1.37 12.02 -14.19
N ILE A 563 0.03 11.97 -14.30
CA ILE A 563 -0.79 13.17 -14.59
C ILE A 563 -0.81 14.18 -13.45
N ASN A 564 -0.67 13.73 -12.21
CA ASN A 564 -0.67 14.61 -11.05
C ASN A 564 0.71 15.19 -10.68
N THR A 565 1.70 15.03 -11.56
CA THR A 565 2.91 15.87 -11.59
C THR A 565 2.77 17.09 -12.50
N TRP A 566 1.74 17.12 -13.36
CA TRP A 566 1.60 18.14 -14.38
C TRP A 566 1.08 19.46 -13.82
N PRO A 567 1.41 20.60 -14.48
CA PRO A 567 0.73 21.87 -14.19
C PRO A 567 -0.79 21.75 -14.36
N GLU A 568 -1.57 22.44 -13.53
CA GLU A 568 -3.04 22.40 -13.53
C GLU A 568 -3.64 22.56 -14.94
N THR A 569 -3.11 23.48 -15.74
CA THR A 569 -3.60 23.74 -17.11
C THR A 569 -3.45 22.54 -18.04
N ARG A 570 -2.37 21.77 -17.89
CA ARG A 570 -2.14 20.52 -18.64
C ARG A 570 -3.05 19.41 -18.11
N LEU A 571 -3.15 19.28 -16.78
CA LEU A 571 -4.05 18.32 -16.14
C LEU A 571 -5.49 18.54 -16.59
N ARG A 572 -6.02 19.77 -16.50
CA ARG A 572 -7.39 20.07 -16.93
C ARG A 572 -7.64 19.74 -18.41
N ARG A 573 -6.66 19.97 -19.27
CA ARG A 573 -6.76 19.59 -20.69
C ARG A 573 -6.86 18.08 -20.87
N PHE A 574 -6.12 17.32 -20.09
CA PHE A 574 -6.18 15.85 -20.10
C PHE A 574 -7.53 15.36 -19.56
N LEU A 575 -8.00 15.90 -18.45
CA LEU A 575 -9.28 15.54 -17.85
C LEU A 575 -10.47 15.87 -18.77
N HIS A 576 -10.31 16.82 -19.68
CA HIS A 576 -11.34 17.17 -20.66
C HIS A 576 -11.21 16.29 -21.93
N LYS A 577 -11.70 15.03 -21.81
CA LYS A 577 -11.59 14.05 -22.90
C LYS A 577 -12.31 14.51 -24.18
N ALA A 578 -11.79 14.08 -25.32
CA ALA A 578 -12.46 14.28 -26.61
C ALA A 578 -13.85 13.58 -26.60
N GLY A 579 -14.89 14.29 -27.00
CA GLY A 579 -16.28 13.81 -26.95
C GLY A 579 -17.08 14.22 -25.71
N ARG A 580 -16.43 14.83 -24.68
CA ARG A 580 -17.13 15.43 -23.55
C ARG A 580 -17.97 16.62 -24.05
N ARG A 581 -19.28 16.57 -23.86
CA ARG A 581 -20.13 17.74 -24.14
C ARG A 581 -19.86 18.81 -23.10
N THR A 582 -19.53 20.02 -23.54
CA THR A 582 -19.51 21.20 -22.65
C THR A 582 -20.95 21.50 -22.26
N ALA A 583 -21.23 21.57 -20.96
CA ALA A 583 -22.53 21.95 -20.43
C ALA A 583 -22.82 23.41 -20.70
#